data_f829c596f9eec9d9acee933fddb97347
#
_entry.id   f829c596f9eec9d9acee933fddb97347
#
_cell.length_a   1.000
_cell.length_b   1.000
_cell.length_c   1.000
_cell.angle_alpha   90.00
_cell.angle_beta   90.00
_cell.angle_gamma   90.00
#
_symmetry.space_group_name_H-M   'P 1'
#
loop_
_entity.id
_entity.type
_entity.pdbx_description
1 polymer ?
#
loop_
_entity_poly.entity_id
_entity_poly.type
_entity_poly.pdbx_seq_one_letter_code
_entity_poly.pdbx_strand_id
1 'polypeptide(L)'
;MNQTSSRRILLLAPHQDDECLQTAGIIYQAAHSGAHVSVCFATNGEYASEADAAVRTAESRSVLAALGVPAEQIYFLGYPDTGMPYEESFLRQLYDGCRVSASRWGRTETWRPDGQDFHFMRSGCHSTYTAASVLRDLSDVLALVNPDTVYVTAPGDCHGDHDALGRFTTQAVAAMENPPALYYYLIHADRTDIWLSLIHISEP
;
A
#
# COMPACT_ATOMS: atom_id res chain seq x y z
N MET A 1 -11.80 -25.50 -24.44
CA MET A 1 -11.87 -25.18 -23.01
C MET A 1 -11.25 -23.81 -22.86
N ASN A 2 -12.06 -22.74 -22.68
CA ASN A 2 -11.53 -21.42 -22.38
C ASN A 2 -10.90 -21.49 -20.97
N GLN A 3 -9.58 -21.44 -20.87
CA GLN A 3 -8.94 -21.11 -19.61
C GLN A 3 -9.37 -19.68 -19.26
N THR A 4 -10.33 -19.53 -18.36
CA THR A 4 -10.56 -18.26 -17.71
C THR A 4 -9.27 -17.92 -16.98
N SER A 5 -8.53 -16.91 -17.45
CA SER A 5 -7.35 -16.39 -16.76
C SER A 5 -7.74 -16.11 -15.31
N SER A 6 -6.98 -16.67 -14.37
CA SER A 6 -7.23 -16.42 -12.94
C SER A 6 -7.10 -14.91 -12.67
N ARG A 7 -8.09 -14.35 -11.96
CA ARG A 7 -8.13 -12.92 -11.64
C ARG A 7 -6.93 -12.52 -10.78
N ARG A 8 -6.29 -11.42 -11.09
CA ARG A 8 -5.15 -10.88 -10.34
C ARG A 8 -5.59 -9.65 -9.57
N ILE A 9 -5.38 -9.67 -8.27
CA ILE A 9 -5.78 -8.61 -7.36
C ILE A 9 -4.53 -8.09 -6.65
N LEU A 10 -4.34 -6.79 -6.65
CA LEU A 10 -3.33 -6.10 -5.86
C LEU A 10 -4.01 -5.28 -4.78
N LEU A 11 -3.60 -5.51 -3.53
CA LEU A 11 -3.97 -4.67 -2.41
C LEU A 11 -2.76 -3.83 -2.02
N LEU A 12 -2.95 -2.51 -1.92
CA LEU A 12 -1.96 -1.55 -1.47
C LEU A 12 -2.36 -1.05 -0.08
N ALA A 13 -1.55 -1.32 0.91
CA ALA A 13 -1.75 -0.92 2.30
C ALA A 13 -0.68 0.09 2.72
N PRO A 14 -1.04 1.20 3.36
CA PRO A 14 -0.06 2.13 3.94
C PRO A 14 0.81 1.47 5.00
N HIS A 15 0.17 0.79 5.97
CA HIS A 15 0.84 0.19 7.13
C HIS A 15 0.48 -1.28 7.30
N GLN A 16 1.23 -1.96 8.16
CA GLN A 16 1.02 -3.36 8.54
C GLN A 16 -0.07 -3.41 9.63
N ASP A 17 -1.29 -3.67 9.27
CA ASP A 17 -2.58 -3.88 9.92
C ASP A 17 -3.74 -3.47 9.01
N ASP A 18 -3.53 -2.53 8.09
CA ASP A 18 -4.57 -2.02 7.19
C ASP A 18 -5.17 -3.12 6.30
N GLU A 19 -4.36 -4.13 5.93
CA GLU A 19 -4.82 -5.30 5.18
C GLU A 19 -5.84 -6.13 5.95
N CYS A 20 -5.79 -6.06 7.28
CA CYS A 20 -6.71 -6.78 8.17
C CYS A 20 -7.96 -5.96 8.47
N LEU A 21 -7.79 -4.66 8.74
CA LEU A 21 -8.85 -3.81 9.26
C LEU A 21 -10.04 -3.67 8.31
N GLN A 22 -9.80 -3.55 7.00
CA GLN A 22 -10.87 -3.32 6.02
C GLN A 22 -10.91 -4.36 4.90
N THR A 23 -9.83 -5.10 4.66
CA THR A 23 -9.72 -5.89 3.44
C THR A 23 -9.53 -7.39 3.66
N ALA A 24 -9.42 -7.87 4.91
CA ALA A 24 -9.26 -9.30 5.20
C ALA A 24 -10.32 -10.18 4.54
N GLY A 25 -11.59 -9.76 4.54
CA GLY A 25 -12.68 -10.49 3.88
C GLY A 25 -12.52 -10.56 2.36
N ILE A 26 -12.05 -9.48 1.73
CA ILE A 26 -11.76 -9.41 0.28
C ILE A 26 -10.61 -10.35 -0.06
N ILE A 27 -9.50 -10.28 0.70
CA ILE A 27 -8.32 -11.13 0.53
C ILE A 27 -8.71 -12.60 0.65
N TYR A 28 -9.40 -12.97 1.74
CA TYR A 28 -9.84 -14.34 2.00
C TYR A 28 -10.72 -14.89 0.89
N GLN A 29 -11.77 -14.16 0.51
CA GLN A 29 -12.67 -14.57 -0.57
C GLN A 29 -11.94 -14.73 -1.90
N ALA A 30 -11.09 -13.78 -2.26
CA ALA A 30 -10.36 -13.79 -3.51
C ALA A 30 -9.40 -15.00 -3.58
N ALA A 31 -8.57 -15.18 -2.56
CA ALA A 31 -7.60 -16.28 -2.49
C ALA A 31 -8.31 -17.66 -2.56
N HIS A 32 -9.40 -17.84 -1.80
CA HIS A 32 -10.16 -19.09 -1.78
C HIS A 32 -11.04 -19.31 -3.02
N SER A 33 -11.25 -18.28 -3.83
CA SER A 33 -11.91 -18.40 -5.15
C SER A 33 -10.93 -18.65 -6.30
N GLY A 34 -9.64 -18.82 -6.00
CA GLY A 34 -8.60 -19.11 -6.97
C GLY A 34 -8.03 -17.88 -7.69
N ALA A 35 -8.28 -16.68 -7.17
CA ALA A 35 -7.60 -15.48 -7.65
C ALA A 35 -6.14 -15.43 -7.15
N HIS A 36 -5.27 -14.80 -7.94
CA HIS A 36 -3.92 -14.44 -7.49
C HIS A 36 -4.01 -13.12 -6.71
N VAL A 37 -3.78 -13.18 -5.42
CA VAL A 37 -3.78 -12.01 -4.53
C VAL A 37 -2.36 -11.62 -4.19
N SER A 38 -2.02 -10.35 -4.44
CA SER A 38 -0.76 -9.72 -4.01
C SER A 38 -1.06 -8.61 -3.03
N VAL A 39 -0.21 -8.44 -2.03
CA VAL A 39 -0.31 -7.34 -1.07
C VAL A 39 1.00 -6.58 -1.05
N CYS A 40 0.93 -5.24 -1.09
CA CYS A 40 2.10 -4.38 -1.02
C CYS A 40 1.91 -3.33 0.07
N PHE A 41 2.84 -3.31 1.03
CA PHE A 41 2.90 -2.31 2.09
C PHE A 41 3.79 -1.15 1.65
N ALA A 42 3.31 0.08 1.81
CA ALA A 42 4.06 1.27 1.44
C ALA A 42 5.13 1.60 2.47
N THR A 43 4.79 1.53 3.76
CA THR A 43 5.73 1.83 4.84
C THR A 43 6.31 0.57 5.49
N ASN A 44 7.31 0.76 6.32
CA ASN A 44 7.97 -0.32 7.05
C ASN A 44 7.42 -0.52 8.48
N GLY A 45 6.46 0.31 8.92
CA GLY A 45 5.82 0.19 10.23
C GLY A 45 6.69 0.59 11.41
N GLU A 46 7.68 1.45 11.22
CA GLU A 46 8.66 1.87 12.23
C GLU A 46 8.15 2.98 13.18
N TYR A 47 6.84 3.25 13.21
CA TYR A 47 6.30 4.40 13.96
C TYR A 47 6.82 4.50 15.40
N ALA A 48 6.74 3.44 16.17
CA ALA A 48 7.19 3.44 17.56
C ALA A 48 8.69 3.14 17.68
N SER A 49 9.21 2.19 16.87
CA SER A 49 10.64 1.86 16.81
C SER A 49 10.98 1.00 15.59
N GLU A 50 12.26 0.89 15.24
CA GLU A 50 12.73 -0.09 14.25
C GLU A 50 12.47 -1.54 14.68
N ALA A 51 12.42 -1.82 15.98
CA ALA A 51 12.07 -3.15 16.50
C ALA A 51 10.60 -3.49 16.23
N ASP A 52 9.69 -2.51 16.37
CA ASP A 52 8.27 -2.70 16.07
C ASP A 52 8.04 -2.98 14.58
N ALA A 53 8.84 -2.38 13.69
CA ALA A 53 8.78 -2.69 12.27
C ALA A 53 8.98 -4.19 12.00
N ALA A 54 9.91 -4.84 12.71
CA ALA A 54 10.14 -6.28 12.58
C ALA A 54 8.94 -7.11 13.08
N VAL A 55 8.37 -6.72 14.22
CA VAL A 55 7.19 -7.39 14.80
C VAL A 55 6.01 -7.28 13.84
N ARG A 56 5.65 -6.05 13.43
CA ARG A 56 4.52 -5.78 12.53
C ARG A 56 4.66 -6.49 11.19
N THR A 57 5.88 -6.51 10.62
CA THR A 57 6.17 -7.26 9.39
C THR A 57 5.90 -8.76 9.57
N ALA A 58 6.32 -9.35 10.68
CA ALA A 58 6.10 -10.77 10.96
C ALA A 58 4.61 -11.09 11.19
N GLU A 59 3.89 -10.21 11.88
CA GLU A 59 2.45 -10.33 12.12
C GLU A 59 1.67 -10.30 10.80
N SER A 60 1.91 -9.30 9.94
CA SER A 60 1.26 -9.20 8.62
C SER A 60 1.54 -10.40 7.74
N ARG A 61 2.77 -10.91 7.71
CA ARG A 61 3.08 -12.15 6.98
C ARG A 61 2.29 -13.34 7.51
N SER A 62 2.17 -13.46 8.83
CA SER A 62 1.44 -14.55 9.46
C SER A 62 -0.05 -14.50 9.15
N VAL A 63 -0.64 -13.32 9.21
CA VAL A 63 -2.05 -13.09 8.89
C VAL A 63 -2.31 -13.33 7.41
N LEU A 64 -1.50 -12.78 6.52
CA LEU A 64 -1.67 -12.96 5.08
C LEU A 64 -1.52 -14.43 4.67
N ALA A 65 -0.61 -15.17 5.28
CA ALA A 65 -0.51 -16.62 5.08
C ALA A 65 -1.79 -17.36 5.50
N ALA A 66 -2.38 -16.96 6.63
CA ALA A 66 -3.67 -17.52 7.10
C ALA A 66 -4.84 -17.15 6.18
N LEU A 67 -4.78 -15.99 5.52
CA LEU A 67 -5.76 -15.55 4.52
C LEU A 67 -5.55 -16.18 3.14
N GLY A 68 -4.48 -16.96 2.95
CA GLY A 68 -4.18 -17.68 1.71
C GLY A 68 -3.30 -16.91 0.72
N VAL A 69 -2.58 -15.88 1.16
CA VAL A 69 -1.61 -15.13 0.33
C VAL A 69 -0.22 -15.74 0.48
N PRO A 70 0.40 -16.23 -0.61
CA PRO A 70 1.75 -16.76 -0.58
C PRO A 70 2.80 -15.68 -0.24
N ALA A 71 3.87 -16.08 0.45
CA ALA A 71 4.90 -15.15 0.91
C ALA A 71 5.58 -14.37 -0.24
N GLU A 72 5.71 -14.95 -1.41
CA GLU A 72 6.27 -14.35 -2.64
C GLU A 72 5.34 -13.31 -3.28
N GLN A 73 4.09 -13.21 -2.82
CA GLN A 73 3.11 -12.23 -3.25
C GLN A 73 2.98 -11.06 -2.26
N ILE A 74 3.87 -10.98 -1.26
CA ILE A 74 3.88 -9.91 -0.27
C ILE A 74 5.09 -9.01 -0.51
N TYR A 75 4.83 -7.75 -0.83
CA TYR A 75 5.83 -6.73 -1.16
C TYR A 75 5.89 -5.64 -0.10
N PHE A 76 7.06 -5.05 0.09
CA PHE A 76 7.27 -3.92 1.00
C PHE A 76 8.10 -2.87 0.28
N LEU A 77 7.57 -1.64 0.14
CA LEU A 77 8.31 -0.52 -0.45
C LEU A 77 9.33 0.05 0.54
N GLY A 78 9.03 -0.04 1.84
CA GLY A 78 9.98 0.30 2.90
C GLY A 78 10.15 1.78 3.19
N TYR A 79 9.16 2.62 2.83
CA TYR A 79 9.15 4.02 3.24
C TYR A 79 8.92 4.15 4.76
N PRO A 80 9.39 5.21 5.40
CA PRO A 80 9.17 5.45 6.82
C PRO A 80 7.69 5.55 7.20
N ASP A 81 7.37 5.08 8.41
CA ASP A 81 6.11 5.32 9.09
C ASP A 81 6.33 6.35 10.19
N THR A 82 5.72 7.53 10.07
CA THR A 82 5.81 8.61 11.06
C THR A 82 4.53 8.80 11.87
N GLY A 83 3.47 8.05 11.53
CA GLY A 83 2.17 8.12 12.18
C GLY A 83 1.38 9.38 11.86
N MET A 84 0.42 9.70 12.75
CA MET A 84 -0.34 10.94 12.73
C MET A 84 0.37 12.01 13.57
N PRO A 85 0.25 13.32 13.32
CA PRO A 85 -0.78 14.02 12.52
C PRO A 85 -0.64 13.89 11.00
N TYR A 86 -1.75 14.24 10.31
CA TYR A 86 -1.90 14.14 8.85
C TYR A 86 -0.74 14.79 8.07
N GLU A 87 -0.36 16.02 8.42
CA GLU A 87 0.70 16.78 7.73
C GLU A 87 2.11 16.24 8.03
N GLU A 88 2.26 15.47 9.11
CA GLU A 88 3.55 14.88 9.53
C GLU A 88 3.71 13.45 8.99
N SER A 89 2.67 12.86 8.41
CA SER A 89 2.72 11.55 7.78
C SER A 89 3.69 11.54 6.61
N PHE A 90 4.54 10.53 6.52
CA PHE A 90 5.71 10.54 5.65
C PHE A 90 5.35 10.62 4.17
N LEU A 91 4.45 9.77 3.70
CA LEU A 91 4.03 9.78 2.29
C LEU A 91 3.30 11.08 1.94
N ARG A 92 2.56 11.66 2.91
CA ARG A 92 1.88 12.95 2.72
C ARG A 92 2.87 14.07 2.48
N GLN A 93 3.93 14.16 3.28
CA GLN A 93 4.99 15.13 3.08
C GLN A 93 5.63 14.99 1.68
N LEU A 94 5.91 13.77 1.22
CA LEU A 94 6.43 13.54 -0.12
C LEU A 94 5.44 13.95 -1.20
N TYR A 95 4.15 13.65 -1.02
CA TYR A 95 3.11 14.02 -1.98
C TYR A 95 2.97 15.54 -2.11
N ASP A 96 3.09 16.28 -1.02
CA ASP A 96 3.06 17.75 -1.00
C ASP A 96 4.35 18.40 -1.50
N GLY A 97 5.34 17.59 -1.90
CA GLY A 97 6.61 18.09 -2.42
C GLY A 97 7.58 18.57 -1.35
N CYS A 98 7.36 18.19 -0.09
CA CYS A 98 8.29 18.49 0.99
C CYS A 98 9.62 17.76 0.77
N ARG A 99 10.72 18.45 1.08
CA ARG A 99 12.04 17.84 1.07
C ARG A 99 12.26 17.09 2.39
N VAL A 100 12.19 15.78 2.36
CA VAL A 100 12.49 14.93 3.51
C VAL A 100 13.84 14.27 3.27
N SER A 101 14.84 14.60 4.10
CA SER A 101 16.20 14.10 3.94
C SER A 101 16.47 12.83 4.75
N ALA A 102 15.74 12.61 5.84
CA ALA A 102 15.91 11.44 6.70
C ALA A 102 14.60 11.08 7.42
N SER A 103 14.43 9.80 7.76
CA SER A 103 13.37 9.35 8.67
C SER A 103 13.65 9.84 10.09
N ARG A 104 12.67 9.68 11.02
CA ARG A 104 12.86 10.00 12.44
C ARG A 104 13.99 9.18 13.09
N TRP A 105 14.37 8.05 12.49
CA TRP A 105 15.45 7.17 12.95
C TRP A 105 16.78 7.42 12.21
N GLY A 106 16.86 8.49 11.39
CA GLY A 106 18.08 8.92 10.71
C GLY A 106 18.40 8.18 9.42
N ARG A 107 17.51 7.34 8.90
CA ARG A 107 17.67 6.68 7.60
C ARG A 107 17.38 7.67 6.47
N THR A 108 18.09 7.53 5.37
CA THR A 108 18.00 8.44 4.21
C THR A 108 17.41 7.78 2.97
N GLU A 109 17.08 6.51 3.06
CA GLU A 109 16.52 5.70 1.97
C GLU A 109 15.63 4.58 2.53
N THR A 110 14.83 3.95 1.67
CA THR A 110 13.92 2.87 2.06
C THR A 110 14.66 1.68 2.66
N TRP A 111 13.98 0.94 3.52
CA TRP A 111 14.53 -0.25 4.16
C TRP A 111 13.44 -1.20 4.62
N ARG A 112 13.82 -2.42 4.96
CA ARG A 112 12.95 -3.44 5.52
C ARG A 112 13.64 -4.20 6.66
N PRO A 113 12.97 -4.48 7.78
CA PRO A 113 13.58 -5.09 8.94
C PRO A 113 14.00 -6.56 8.73
N ASP A 114 13.33 -7.29 7.82
CA ASP A 114 13.51 -8.72 7.59
C ASP A 114 14.18 -9.04 6.24
N GLY A 115 14.82 -8.06 5.62
CA GLY A 115 15.49 -8.25 4.32
C GLY A 115 15.62 -6.97 3.52
N GLN A 116 15.50 -7.10 2.21
CA GLN A 116 15.61 -5.99 1.26
C GLN A 116 14.22 -5.52 0.84
N ASP A 117 14.03 -4.20 0.72
CA ASP A 117 12.81 -3.63 0.18
C ASP A 117 12.62 -3.96 -1.31
N PHE A 118 11.42 -3.68 -1.81
CA PHE A 118 11.03 -4.02 -3.17
C PHE A 118 11.94 -3.40 -4.22
N HIS A 119 12.30 -2.12 -4.07
CA HIS A 119 13.15 -1.45 -5.04
C HIS A 119 14.55 -2.04 -5.06
N PHE A 120 15.14 -2.34 -3.89
CA PHE A 120 16.46 -2.98 -3.82
C PHE A 120 16.48 -4.34 -4.52
N MET A 121 15.44 -5.16 -4.33
CA MET A 121 15.36 -6.46 -5.00
C MET A 121 15.32 -6.36 -6.54
N ARG A 122 14.84 -5.24 -7.07
CA ARG A 122 14.73 -5.03 -8.53
C ARG A 122 15.92 -4.31 -9.14
N SER A 123 16.53 -3.37 -8.42
CA SER A 123 17.53 -2.42 -8.96
C SER A 123 18.91 -2.53 -8.30
N GLY A 124 19.02 -3.20 -7.15
CA GLY A 124 20.26 -3.30 -6.38
C GLY A 124 20.57 -2.07 -5.51
N CYS A 125 19.66 -1.11 -5.42
CA CYS A 125 19.76 0.06 -4.54
C CYS A 125 18.41 0.37 -3.87
N HIS A 126 18.45 1.06 -2.74
CA HIS A 126 17.24 1.52 -2.03
C HIS A 126 16.65 2.76 -2.71
N SER A 127 15.36 3.01 -2.49
CA SER A 127 14.69 4.22 -2.98
C SER A 127 15.00 5.41 -2.08
N THR A 128 15.25 6.56 -2.70
CA THR A 128 15.34 7.85 -2.00
C THR A 128 13.96 8.38 -1.66
N TYR A 129 13.89 9.28 -0.67
CA TYR A 129 12.66 9.86 -0.18
C TYR A 129 12.15 11.01 -1.07
N THR A 130 11.54 10.65 -2.20
CA THR A 130 10.95 11.61 -3.15
C THR A 130 9.60 11.10 -3.67
N ALA A 131 8.71 12.02 -4.03
CA ALA A 131 7.45 11.67 -4.71
C ALA A 131 7.69 10.85 -5.99
N ALA A 132 8.73 11.17 -6.75
CA ALA A 132 9.10 10.44 -7.96
C ALA A 132 9.50 8.99 -7.66
N SER A 133 10.19 8.75 -6.53
CA SER A 133 10.54 7.39 -6.10
C SER A 133 9.30 6.58 -5.73
N VAL A 134 8.36 7.18 -4.98
CA VAL A 134 7.09 6.51 -4.63
C VAL A 134 6.31 6.13 -5.89
N LEU A 135 6.16 7.06 -6.83
CA LEU A 135 5.45 6.81 -8.10
C LEU A 135 6.12 5.71 -8.92
N ARG A 136 7.45 5.71 -9.02
CA ARG A 136 8.21 4.68 -9.71
C ARG A 136 8.00 3.31 -9.06
N ASP A 137 8.15 3.23 -7.74
CA ASP A 137 8.03 1.97 -7.00
C ASP A 137 6.61 1.38 -7.11
N LEU A 138 5.57 2.23 -7.04
CA LEU A 138 4.19 1.82 -7.29
C LEU A 138 3.97 1.35 -8.73
N SER A 139 4.53 2.07 -9.71
CA SER A 139 4.46 1.68 -11.13
C SER A 139 5.15 0.33 -11.37
N ASP A 140 6.27 0.09 -10.72
CA ASP A 140 7.02 -1.18 -10.81
C ASP A 140 6.22 -2.34 -10.18
N VAL A 141 5.55 -2.12 -9.05
CA VAL A 141 4.66 -3.13 -8.45
C VAL A 141 3.47 -3.42 -9.36
N LEU A 142 2.83 -2.37 -9.90
CA LEU A 142 1.72 -2.51 -10.85
C LEU A 142 2.14 -3.28 -12.10
N ALA A 143 3.31 -2.98 -12.65
CA ALA A 143 3.85 -3.68 -13.82
C ALA A 143 4.20 -5.15 -13.51
N LEU A 144 4.76 -5.43 -12.32
CA LEU A 144 5.11 -6.79 -11.90
C LEU A 144 3.88 -7.66 -11.70
N VAL A 145 2.89 -7.16 -10.95
CA VAL A 145 1.67 -7.89 -10.61
C VAL A 145 0.73 -7.94 -11.81
N ASN A 146 0.71 -6.88 -12.62
CA ASN A 146 -0.21 -6.67 -13.75
C ASN A 146 -1.66 -7.00 -13.34
N PRO A 147 -2.22 -6.31 -12.33
CA PRO A 147 -3.50 -6.66 -11.71
C PRO A 147 -4.69 -6.33 -12.61
N ASP A 148 -5.78 -7.08 -12.46
CA ASP A 148 -7.08 -6.75 -13.04
C ASP A 148 -7.86 -5.79 -12.12
N THR A 149 -7.52 -5.82 -10.82
CA THR A 149 -8.15 -5.00 -9.79
C THR A 149 -7.11 -4.56 -8.77
N VAL A 150 -7.18 -3.29 -8.38
CA VAL A 150 -6.37 -2.69 -7.30
C VAL A 150 -7.31 -2.19 -6.20
N TYR A 151 -6.98 -2.52 -4.96
CA TYR A 151 -7.58 -1.93 -3.75
C TYR A 151 -6.53 -1.08 -3.05
N VAL A 152 -6.91 0.13 -2.67
CA VAL A 152 -6.02 1.08 -1.97
C VAL A 152 -6.83 1.97 -1.03
N THR A 153 -6.19 2.57 -0.05
CA THR A 153 -6.85 3.55 0.85
C THR A 153 -7.38 4.75 0.07
N ALA A 154 -8.50 5.30 0.53
CA ALA A 154 -9.19 6.38 -0.17
C ALA A 154 -8.41 7.71 -0.08
N PRO A 155 -8.30 8.49 -1.17
CA PRO A 155 -8.02 9.91 -1.08
C PRO A 155 -9.08 10.59 -0.19
N GLY A 156 -8.62 11.35 0.82
CA GLY A 156 -9.50 11.96 1.82
C GLY A 156 -9.62 11.18 3.13
N ASP A 157 -8.90 10.07 3.28
CA ASP A 157 -8.70 9.43 4.59
C ASP A 157 -7.99 10.42 5.54
N CYS A 158 -8.34 10.37 6.83
CA CYS A 158 -7.81 11.31 7.82
C CYS A 158 -6.36 11.04 8.23
N HIS A 159 -5.81 9.88 7.87
CA HIS A 159 -4.39 9.61 8.01
C HIS A 159 -3.65 10.04 6.74
N GLY A 160 -2.61 10.88 6.88
CA GLY A 160 -1.91 11.45 5.72
C GLY A 160 -1.24 10.42 4.80
N ASP A 161 -0.69 9.33 5.35
CA ASP A 161 -0.11 8.26 4.52
C ASP A 161 -1.18 7.52 3.71
N HIS A 162 -2.39 7.34 4.28
CA HIS A 162 -3.52 6.71 3.58
C HIS A 162 -4.00 7.57 2.42
N ASP A 163 -4.24 8.87 2.68
CA ASP A 163 -4.63 9.83 1.65
C ASP A 163 -3.57 9.91 0.54
N ALA A 164 -2.29 10.02 0.91
CA ALA A 164 -1.20 10.14 -0.04
C ALA A 164 -1.02 8.87 -0.89
N LEU A 165 -1.07 7.67 -0.28
CA LEU A 165 -0.97 6.42 -1.04
C LEU A 165 -2.11 6.28 -2.04
N GLY A 166 -3.34 6.63 -1.65
CA GLY A 166 -4.49 6.67 -2.56
C GLY A 166 -4.26 7.59 -3.76
N ARG A 167 -3.73 8.79 -3.52
CA ARG A 167 -3.42 9.78 -4.57
C ARG A 167 -2.28 9.34 -5.48
N PHE A 168 -1.17 8.84 -4.93
CA PHE A 168 -0.05 8.29 -5.71
C PHE A 168 -0.51 7.12 -6.58
N THR A 169 -1.30 6.21 -6.01
CA THR A 169 -1.84 5.06 -6.75
C THR A 169 -2.75 5.51 -7.88
N THR A 170 -3.61 6.49 -7.64
CA THR A 170 -4.48 7.08 -8.68
C THR A 170 -3.65 7.63 -9.84
N GLN A 171 -2.56 8.35 -9.54
CA GLN A 171 -1.65 8.87 -10.58
C GLN A 171 -0.96 7.74 -11.34
N ALA A 172 -0.44 6.73 -10.63
CA ALA A 172 0.26 5.61 -11.26
C ALA A 172 -0.66 4.81 -12.17
N VAL A 173 -1.89 4.51 -11.73
CA VAL A 173 -2.89 3.79 -12.51
C VAL A 173 -3.35 4.61 -13.72
N ALA A 174 -3.58 5.92 -13.57
CA ALA A 174 -3.96 6.81 -14.68
C ALA A 174 -2.90 6.92 -15.78
N ALA A 175 -1.64 6.65 -15.47
CA ALA A 175 -0.55 6.63 -16.44
C ALA A 175 -0.42 5.31 -17.23
N MET A 176 -1.17 4.27 -16.86
CA MET A 176 -1.12 2.97 -17.53
C MET A 176 -1.93 2.99 -18.84
N GLU A 177 -1.42 2.31 -19.85
CA GLU A 177 -2.14 2.13 -21.13
C GLU A 177 -3.43 1.31 -20.95
N ASN A 178 -3.38 0.28 -20.11
CA ASN A 178 -4.50 -0.58 -19.77
C ASN A 178 -4.70 -0.58 -18.25
N PRO A 179 -5.39 0.42 -17.68
CA PRO A 179 -5.52 0.56 -16.24
C PRO A 179 -6.42 -0.55 -15.65
N PRO A 180 -6.07 -1.09 -14.48
CA PRO A 180 -6.93 -1.99 -13.73
C PRO A 180 -8.17 -1.26 -13.17
N ALA A 181 -9.17 -2.02 -12.73
CA ALA A 181 -10.24 -1.47 -11.91
C ALA A 181 -9.66 -1.03 -10.56
N LEU A 182 -9.90 0.24 -10.19
CA LEU A 182 -9.37 0.83 -8.96
C LEU A 182 -10.52 1.01 -7.95
N TYR A 183 -10.38 0.41 -6.77
CA TYR A 183 -11.33 0.52 -5.66
C TYR A 183 -10.64 1.11 -4.44
N TYR A 184 -11.38 1.95 -3.73
CA TYR A 184 -10.90 2.60 -2.52
C TYR A 184 -11.55 2.01 -1.28
N TYR A 185 -10.76 1.89 -0.19
CA TYR A 185 -11.26 1.57 1.13
C TYR A 185 -10.84 2.68 2.11
N LEU A 186 -11.64 2.89 3.16
CA LEU A 186 -11.45 3.95 4.14
C LEU A 186 -11.26 3.35 5.52
N ILE A 187 -10.21 3.75 6.23
CA ILE A 187 -9.92 3.27 7.59
C ILE A 187 -10.17 4.38 8.60
N HIS A 188 -9.62 5.57 8.38
CA HIS A 188 -9.74 6.68 9.30
C HIS A 188 -10.71 7.74 8.75
N ALA A 189 -11.90 7.81 9.34
CA ALA A 189 -12.89 8.83 9.04
C ALA A 189 -13.28 9.54 10.34
N ASP A 190 -12.91 10.80 10.48
CA ASP A 190 -13.35 11.64 11.60
C ASP A 190 -14.50 12.58 11.21
N ARG A 191 -14.92 12.57 9.93
CA ARG A 191 -15.97 13.42 9.38
C ARG A 191 -17.10 12.58 8.80
N THR A 192 -18.28 12.71 9.42
CA THR A 192 -19.50 12.00 8.99
C THR A 192 -20.00 12.43 7.61
N ASP A 193 -19.65 13.63 7.14
CA ASP A 193 -20.02 14.16 5.83
C ASP A 193 -19.32 13.43 4.66
N ILE A 194 -18.12 12.91 4.87
CA ILE A 194 -17.41 12.09 3.85
C ILE A 194 -18.14 10.75 3.65
N TRP A 195 -18.61 10.12 4.72
CA TRP A 195 -19.38 8.87 4.65
C TRP A 195 -20.68 9.01 3.85
N LEU A 196 -21.38 10.11 4.05
CA LEU A 196 -22.63 10.37 3.33
C LEU A 196 -22.40 10.59 1.83
N SER A 197 -21.28 11.20 1.43
CA SER A 197 -20.98 11.39 0.02
C SER A 197 -20.58 10.09 -0.69
N LEU A 198 -19.92 9.16 0.00
CA LEU A 198 -19.56 7.85 -0.56
C LEU A 198 -20.77 6.91 -0.71
N ILE A 199 -21.76 7.00 0.16
CA ILE A 199 -23.00 6.22 0.08
C ILE A 199 -23.86 6.69 -1.11
N HIS A 200 -23.82 7.99 -1.45
CA HIS A 200 -24.59 8.54 -2.57
C HIS A 200 -24.00 8.23 -3.96
N ILE A 201 -22.74 7.76 -4.04
CA ILE A 201 -22.12 7.37 -5.32
C ILE A 201 -22.54 5.95 -5.75
N SER A 202 -23.16 5.17 -4.88
CA SER A 202 -23.49 3.76 -5.12
C SER A 202 -24.98 3.49 -5.44
N GLU A 203 -25.80 4.50 -5.65
CA GLU A 203 -27.16 4.28 -6.14
C GLU A 203 -27.23 4.44 -7.67
N PRO A 204 -27.76 3.42 -8.36
CA PRO A 204 -27.95 3.45 -9.82
C PRO A 204 -29.06 4.40 -10.27
#